data_aa282f71fb38f446f4c12a8fd904dd79
#
_entry.id   aa282f71fb38f446f4c12a8fd904dd79
#
_cell.length_a   1.000
_cell.length_b   1.000
_cell.length_c   1.000
_cell.angle_alpha   90.00
_cell.angle_beta   90.00
_cell.angle_gamma   90.00
#
_symmetry.space_group_name_H-M   'P 1'
#
loop_
_entity.id
_entity.type
_entity.pdbx_description
1 polymer ?
#
loop_
_entity_poly.entity_id
_entity_poly.type
_entity_poly.pdbx_seq_one_letter_code
_entity_poly.pdbx_strand_id
1 'polypeptide(L)'
;MKNKRNRNRSGGIFLVIFVVILLIAYFTNPKEEIHKELLKIRLMEVFDETMLERQDDVLAYSAWKLAGGQVVETFADNYISVDNYFLFSLTRLHWDGESYITGIGGFRKVYITKRLNSELAAKIIENIENLVIDSLPDFMK
;
A
#
# COMPACT_ATOMS: atom_id res chain seq x y z
N MET A 1 53.34 21.62 -22.80
CA MET A 1 52.02 22.06 -23.28
C MET A 1 50.96 21.15 -22.70
N LYS A 2 49.97 21.71 -22.02
CA LYS A 2 49.16 21.10 -20.99
C LYS A 2 47.98 20.29 -21.51
N ASN A 3 47.82 19.13 -20.95
CA ASN A 3 46.68 18.19 -21.02
C ASN A 3 45.36 18.83 -20.53
N LYS A 4 44.63 19.46 -21.42
CA LYS A 4 43.32 20.07 -21.13
C LYS A 4 42.12 19.28 -21.72
N ARG A 5 42.31 18.05 -22.21
CA ARG A 5 41.30 17.29 -22.97
C ARG A 5 40.53 16.19 -22.21
N ASN A 6 40.84 15.91 -20.95
CA ASN A 6 40.18 14.80 -20.25
C ASN A 6 38.97 15.18 -19.39
N ARG A 7 38.67 16.46 -19.23
CA ARG A 7 37.62 16.92 -18.29
C ARG A 7 36.20 16.75 -18.82
N ASN A 8 36.01 16.71 -20.15
CA ASN A 8 34.69 16.59 -20.76
C ASN A 8 34.22 15.14 -21.01
N ARG A 9 35.12 14.18 -21.02
CA ARG A 9 34.74 12.76 -21.23
C ARG A 9 34.02 12.15 -20.05
N SER A 10 34.42 12.49 -18.83
CA SER A 10 33.76 11.99 -17.60
C SER A 10 32.33 12.49 -17.49
N GLY A 11 32.05 13.77 -17.80
CA GLY A 11 30.70 14.32 -17.77
C GLY A 11 29.73 13.65 -18.74
N GLY A 12 30.21 13.31 -19.95
CA GLY A 12 29.40 12.59 -20.93
C GLY A 12 29.04 11.16 -20.50
N ILE A 13 29.99 10.46 -19.88
CA ILE A 13 29.77 9.11 -19.36
C ILE A 13 28.76 9.13 -18.21
N PHE A 14 28.88 10.06 -17.28
CA PHE A 14 27.90 10.23 -16.18
C PHE A 14 26.49 10.49 -16.72
N LEU A 15 26.34 11.35 -17.72
CA LEU A 15 25.06 11.64 -18.34
C LEU A 15 24.45 10.41 -18.99
N VAL A 16 25.24 9.62 -19.71
CA VAL A 16 24.76 8.36 -20.32
C VAL A 16 24.31 7.37 -19.26
N ILE A 17 25.10 7.17 -18.20
CA ILE A 17 24.74 6.29 -17.09
C ILE A 17 23.44 6.77 -16.42
N PHE A 18 23.30 8.06 -16.20
CA PHE A 18 22.09 8.65 -15.60
C PHE A 18 20.87 8.40 -16.46
N VAL A 19 20.94 8.62 -17.77
CA VAL A 19 19.85 8.35 -18.71
C VAL A 19 19.49 6.85 -18.72
N VAL A 20 20.48 5.95 -18.69
CA VAL A 20 20.24 4.51 -18.61
C VAL A 20 19.51 4.14 -17.32
N ILE A 21 19.89 4.70 -16.18
CA ILE A 21 19.19 4.48 -14.89
C ILE A 21 17.74 4.96 -14.97
N LEU A 22 17.48 6.13 -15.54
CA LEU A 22 16.12 6.64 -15.71
C LEU A 22 15.28 5.72 -16.62
N LEU A 23 15.84 5.21 -17.69
CA LEU A 23 15.15 4.26 -18.58
C LEU A 23 14.85 2.95 -17.84
N ILE A 24 15.81 2.42 -17.07
CA ILE A 24 15.58 1.23 -16.25
C ILE A 24 14.47 1.51 -15.23
N ALA A 25 14.51 2.62 -14.52
CA ALA A 25 13.47 2.98 -13.56
C ALA A 25 12.09 3.05 -14.22
N TYR A 26 11.98 3.69 -15.38
CA TYR A 26 10.74 3.80 -16.14
C TYR A 26 10.17 2.43 -16.53
N PHE A 27 10.98 1.56 -17.15
CA PHE A 27 10.53 0.24 -17.61
C PHE A 27 10.32 -0.77 -16.49
N THR A 28 10.85 -0.50 -15.30
CA THR A 28 10.75 -1.39 -14.15
C THR A 28 9.86 -0.85 -13.03
N ASN A 29 9.15 0.25 -13.28
CA ASN A 29 8.18 0.77 -12.31
C ASN A 29 7.04 -0.25 -12.12
N PRO A 30 6.73 -0.67 -10.87
CA PRO A 30 5.68 -1.64 -10.62
C PRO A 30 4.31 -1.12 -11.06
N LYS A 31 3.49 -2.05 -11.57
CA LYS A 31 2.10 -1.74 -11.94
C LYS A 31 1.22 -1.65 -10.70
N GLU A 32 0.07 -1.01 -10.84
CA GLU A 32 -0.91 -0.81 -9.78
C GLU A 32 -1.33 -2.12 -9.11
N GLU A 33 -1.53 -3.19 -9.89
CA GLU A 33 -1.95 -4.48 -9.39
C GLU A 33 -0.98 -5.05 -8.35
N ILE A 34 0.34 -4.90 -8.58
CA ILE A 34 1.38 -5.38 -7.65
C ILE A 34 1.32 -4.60 -6.33
N HIS A 35 1.09 -3.30 -6.39
CA HIS A 35 0.92 -2.48 -5.19
C HIS A 35 -0.30 -2.90 -4.38
N LYS A 36 -1.45 -3.08 -5.05
CA LYS A 36 -2.70 -3.48 -4.42
C LYS A 36 -2.58 -4.87 -3.80
N GLU A 37 -1.99 -5.83 -4.52
CA GLU A 37 -1.79 -7.19 -4.02
C GLU A 37 -0.92 -7.23 -2.75
N LEU A 38 0.23 -6.56 -2.76
CA LEU A 38 1.11 -6.51 -1.60
C LEU A 38 0.47 -5.79 -0.41
N LEU A 39 -0.30 -4.74 -0.68
CA LEU A 39 -1.00 -4.04 0.39
C LEU A 39 -2.17 -4.86 0.95
N LYS A 40 -2.91 -5.62 0.10
CA LYS A 40 -3.94 -6.58 0.55
C LYS A 40 -3.33 -7.63 1.50
N ILE A 41 -2.18 -8.21 1.13
CA ILE A 41 -1.45 -9.16 1.99
C ILE A 41 -1.12 -8.51 3.35
N ARG A 42 -0.57 -7.29 3.32
CA ARG A 42 -0.22 -6.59 4.56
C ARG A 42 -1.43 -6.20 5.41
N LEU A 43 -2.52 -5.77 4.78
CA LEU A 43 -3.79 -5.51 5.48
C LEU A 43 -4.31 -6.77 6.15
N MET A 44 -4.29 -7.90 5.44
CA MET A 44 -4.74 -9.17 5.97
C MET A 44 -3.93 -9.59 7.20
N GLU A 45 -2.58 -9.47 7.15
CA GLU A 45 -1.72 -9.74 8.31
C GLU A 45 -2.09 -8.88 9.51
N VAL A 46 -2.19 -7.55 9.32
CA VAL A 46 -2.45 -6.62 10.42
C VAL A 46 -3.87 -6.79 10.97
N PHE A 47 -4.84 -7.08 10.11
CA PHE A 47 -6.21 -7.34 10.56
C PHE A 47 -6.32 -8.69 11.28
N ASP A 48 -5.65 -9.72 10.80
CA ASP A 48 -5.58 -11.02 11.50
C ASP A 48 -4.96 -10.86 12.89
N GLU A 49 -3.84 -10.12 13.02
CA GLU A 49 -3.23 -9.81 14.32
C GLU A 49 -4.23 -9.09 15.25
N THR A 50 -4.91 -8.07 14.73
CA THR A 50 -5.89 -7.28 15.52
C THR A 50 -7.10 -8.15 15.94
N MET A 51 -7.59 -9.03 15.07
CA MET A 51 -8.69 -9.94 15.39
C MET A 51 -8.28 -11.05 16.36
N LEU A 52 -7.01 -11.48 16.33
CA LEU A 52 -6.48 -12.42 17.33
C LEU A 52 -6.45 -11.80 18.73
N GLU A 53 -6.17 -10.51 18.85
CA GLU A 53 -6.25 -9.80 20.14
C GLU A 53 -7.69 -9.70 20.66
N ARG A 54 -8.68 -9.81 19.78
CA ARG A 54 -10.13 -9.76 20.08
C ARG A 54 -10.81 -11.14 20.03
N GLN A 55 -10.05 -12.23 20.12
CA GLN A 55 -10.58 -13.60 20.02
C GLN A 55 -11.63 -13.96 21.10
N ASP A 56 -11.72 -13.20 22.19
CA ASP A 56 -12.76 -13.33 23.22
C ASP A 56 -14.15 -12.98 22.67
N ASP A 57 -14.22 -12.15 21.64
CA ASP A 57 -15.44 -11.92 20.83
C ASP A 57 -15.57 -13.01 19.76
N VAL A 58 -16.16 -14.15 20.17
CA VAL A 58 -16.30 -15.34 19.32
C VAL A 58 -17.07 -15.05 18.03
N LEU A 59 -18.06 -14.15 18.07
CA LEU A 59 -18.86 -13.81 16.89
C LEU A 59 -18.05 -12.99 15.88
N ALA A 60 -17.38 -11.94 16.34
CA ALA A 60 -16.54 -11.09 15.48
C ALA A 60 -15.38 -11.89 14.87
N TYR A 61 -14.71 -12.71 15.67
CA TYR A 61 -13.63 -13.57 15.20
C TYR A 61 -14.08 -14.62 14.17
N SER A 62 -15.24 -15.25 14.41
CA SER A 62 -15.79 -16.23 13.47
C SER A 62 -16.23 -15.59 12.17
N ALA A 63 -16.87 -14.42 12.21
CA ALA A 63 -17.25 -13.65 11.04
C ALA A 63 -16.03 -13.23 10.22
N TRP A 64 -14.96 -12.79 10.90
CA TRP A 64 -13.68 -12.48 10.27
C TRP A 64 -13.09 -13.68 9.54
N LYS A 65 -13.05 -14.85 10.17
CA LYS A 65 -12.54 -16.09 9.55
C LYS A 65 -13.31 -16.48 8.29
N LEU A 66 -14.59 -16.17 8.21
CA LEU A 66 -15.43 -16.48 7.05
C LEU A 66 -15.34 -15.42 5.94
N ALA A 67 -15.26 -14.16 6.28
CA ALA A 67 -15.44 -13.05 5.34
C ALA A 67 -14.24 -12.09 5.26
N GLY A 68 -13.23 -12.20 6.12
CA GLY A 68 -12.13 -11.24 6.22
C GLY A 68 -11.40 -10.99 4.91
N GLY A 69 -11.17 -12.03 4.12
CA GLY A 69 -10.54 -11.89 2.80
C GLY A 69 -11.34 -10.97 1.85
N GLN A 70 -12.67 -11.14 1.82
CA GLN A 70 -13.55 -10.33 0.98
C GLN A 70 -13.64 -8.88 1.51
N VAL A 71 -13.64 -8.71 2.82
CA VAL A 71 -13.60 -7.37 3.46
C VAL A 71 -12.32 -6.65 3.06
N VAL A 72 -11.16 -7.28 3.17
CA VAL A 72 -9.86 -6.69 2.77
C VAL A 72 -9.84 -6.36 1.28
N GLU A 73 -10.38 -7.22 0.43
CA GLU A 73 -10.45 -6.98 -1.01
C GLU A 73 -11.32 -5.76 -1.33
N THR A 74 -12.53 -5.72 -0.80
CA THR A 74 -13.46 -4.60 -0.99
C THR A 74 -12.87 -3.29 -0.43
N PHE A 75 -12.22 -3.36 0.74
CA PHE A 75 -11.53 -2.23 1.34
C PHE A 75 -10.41 -1.72 0.44
N ALA A 76 -9.55 -2.62 -0.03
CA ALA A 76 -8.43 -2.25 -0.89
C ALA A 76 -8.90 -1.59 -2.20
N ASP A 77 -9.97 -2.10 -2.81
CA ASP A 77 -10.47 -1.57 -4.08
C ASP A 77 -11.12 -0.18 -3.93
N ASN A 78 -11.71 0.12 -2.77
CA ASN A 78 -12.38 1.40 -2.54
C ASN A 78 -11.46 2.48 -1.94
N TYR A 79 -10.48 2.10 -1.13
CA TYR A 79 -9.68 3.05 -0.34
C TYR A 79 -8.21 3.13 -0.75
N ILE A 80 -7.75 2.28 -1.67
CA ILE A 80 -6.36 2.29 -2.12
C ILE A 80 -6.26 2.82 -3.55
N SER A 81 -5.39 3.80 -3.74
CA SER A 81 -4.98 4.30 -5.05
C SER A 81 -3.47 4.20 -5.24
N VAL A 82 -3.03 4.19 -6.48
CA VAL A 82 -1.61 4.19 -6.84
C VAL A 82 -1.32 5.35 -7.77
N ASP A 83 -0.48 6.27 -7.31
CA ASP A 83 0.02 7.37 -8.12
C ASP A 83 1.29 6.93 -8.84
N ASN A 84 1.25 6.94 -10.17
CA ASN A 84 2.39 6.59 -11.00
C ASN A 84 3.12 7.85 -11.47
N TYR A 85 4.37 8.01 -11.05
CA TYR A 85 5.27 9.11 -11.44
C TYR A 85 6.30 8.68 -12.48
N PHE A 86 6.01 7.68 -13.30
CA PHE A 86 6.85 7.11 -14.35
C PHE A 86 8.12 6.39 -13.85
N LEU A 87 8.90 7.01 -12.98
CA LEU A 87 10.16 6.47 -12.43
C LEU A 87 9.95 5.70 -11.13
N PHE A 88 8.91 6.06 -10.41
CA PHE A 88 8.46 5.45 -9.17
C PHE A 88 6.94 5.59 -9.05
N SER A 89 6.36 4.88 -8.11
CA SER A 89 4.93 4.92 -7.81
C SER A 89 4.71 4.99 -6.30
N LEU A 90 3.60 5.59 -5.88
CA LEU A 90 3.22 5.70 -4.48
C LEU A 90 1.88 5.00 -4.27
N THR A 91 1.79 4.16 -3.24
CA THR A 91 0.52 3.61 -2.77
C THR A 91 -0.06 4.55 -1.72
N ARG A 92 -1.30 4.94 -1.91
CA ARG A 92 -2.05 5.79 -0.97
C ARG A 92 -3.25 5.04 -0.43
N LEU A 93 -3.44 5.17 0.87
CA LEU A 93 -4.66 4.79 1.56
C LEU A 93 -5.46 6.06 1.85
N HIS A 94 -6.70 6.10 1.36
CA HIS A 94 -7.65 7.18 1.64
C HIS A 94 -8.59 6.72 2.74
N TRP A 95 -8.49 7.32 3.91
CA TRP A 95 -9.29 6.94 5.06
C TRP A 95 -9.67 8.15 5.90
N ASP A 96 -10.95 8.24 6.29
CA ASP A 96 -11.49 9.32 7.14
C ASP A 96 -11.16 10.72 6.63
N GLY A 97 -11.24 10.92 5.30
CA GLY A 97 -10.94 12.21 4.65
C GLY A 97 -9.45 12.52 4.55
N GLU A 98 -8.58 11.67 5.06
CA GLU A 98 -7.13 11.81 4.97
C GLU A 98 -6.52 10.85 3.93
N SER A 99 -5.30 11.16 3.50
CA SER A 99 -4.56 10.35 2.55
C SER A 99 -3.18 10.01 3.10
N TYR A 100 -2.91 8.71 3.28
CA TYR A 100 -1.69 8.19 3.85
C TYR A 100 -0.84 7.49 2.78
N ILE A 101 0.44 7.84 2.67
CA ILE A 101 1.37 7.07 1.84
C ILE A 101 1.71 5.80 2.59
N THR A 102 1.26 4.66 2.07
CA THR A 102 1.44 3.33 2.65
C THR A 102 2.45 2.47 1.90
N GLY A 103 2.90 2.91 0.71
CA GLY A 103 3.90 2.18 -0.05
C GLY A 103 4.61 3.03 -1.09
N ILE A 104 5.79 2.58 -1.48
CA ILE A 104 6.60 3.16 -2.55
C ILE A 104 7.05 2.04 -3.48
N GLY A 105 6.84 2.21 -4.78
CA GLY A 105 7.26 1.29 -5.83
C GLY A 105 8.36 1.86 -6.70
N GLY A 106 9.30 1.02 -7.11
CA GLY A 106 10.36 1.33 -8.07
C GLY A 106 11.27 0.13 -8.29
N PHE A 107 11.91 0.06 -9.45
CA PHE A 107 12.85 -1.03 -9.78
C PHE A 107 12.26 -2.43 -9.54
N ARG A 108 11.03 -2.68 -9.99
CA ARG A 108 10.26 -3.92 -9.82
C ARG A 108 9.92 -4.31 -8.37
N LYS A 109 10.12 -3.42 -7.42
CA LYS A 109 9.82 -3.69 -6.00
C LYS A 109 8.85 -2.68 -5.46
N VAL A 110 7.99 -3.14 -4.55
CA VAL A 110 7.12 -2.29 -3.74
C VAL A 110 7.51 -2.47 -2.29
N TYR A 111 7.70 -1.37 -1.60
CA TYR A 111 7.99 -1.34 -0.16
C TYR A 111 6.79 -0.75 0.56
N ILE A 112 6.16 -1.55 1.41
CA ILE A 112 5.05 -1.10 2.26
C ILE A 112 5.64 -0.43 3.50
N THR A 113 5.10 0.74 3.84
CA THR A 113 5.55 1.50 5.00
C THR A 113 4.93 0.95 6.29
N LYS A 114 5.59 1.18 7.43
CA LYS A 114 5.07 0.77 8.76
C LYS A 114 3.89 1.62 9.25
N ARG A 115 3.38 2.55 8.45
CA ARG A 115 2.20 3.36 8.81
C ARG A 115 0.92 2.54 8.87
N LEU A 116 0.87 1.43 8.12
CA LEU A 116 -0.17 0.42 8.28
C LEU A 116 0.21 -0.45 9.48
N ASN A 117 -0.22 -0.05 10.65
CA ASN A 117 0.02 -0.72 11.93
C ASN A 117 -1.31 -1.19 12.55
N SER A 118 -1.22 -1.92 13.65
CA SER A 118 -2.38 -2.43 14.39
C SER A 118 -3.32 -1.33 14.89
N GLU A 119 -2.80 -0.14 15.23
CA GLU A 119 -3.62 0.99 15.66
C GLU A 119 -4.54 1.50 14.53
N LEU A 120 -3.99 1.70 13.33
CA LEU A 120 -4.80 2.10 12.18
C LEU A 120 -5.78 0.99 11.77
N ALA A 121 -5.34 -0.27 11.81
CA ALA A 121 -6.22 -1.41 11.54
C ALA A 121 -7.38 -1.50 12.54
N ALA A 122 -7.13 -1.31 13.84
CA ALA A 122 -8.18 -1.31 14.85
C ALA A 122 -9.22 -0.22 14.59
N LYS A 123 -8.81 0.99 14.23
CA LYS A 123 -9.71 2.08 13.85
C LYS A 123 -10.55 1.75 12.60
N ILE A 124 -9.94 1.14 11.60
CA ILE A 124 -10.63 0.72 10.37
C ILE A 124 -11.68 -0.34 10.70
N ILE A 125 -11.31 -1.36 11.48
CA ILE A 125 -12.22 -2.45 11.89
C ILE A 125 -13.38 -1.89 12.69
N GLU A 126 -13.14 -1.05 13.68
CA GLU A 126 -14.18 -0.41 14.50
C GLU A 126 -15.18 0.38 13.64
N ASN A 127 -14.69 1.14 12.66
CA ASN A 127 -15.55 1.87 11.75
C ASN A 127 -16.37 0.95 10.84
N ILE A 128 -15.77 -0.16 10.34
CA ILE A 128 -16.49 -1.15 9.53
C ILE A 128 -17.57 -1.83 10.37
N GLU A 129 -17.28 -2.21 11.61
CA GLU A 129 -18.28 -2.79 12.53
C GLU A 129 -19.43 -1.83 12.76
N ASN A 130 -19.17 -0.56 13.02
CA ASN A 130 -20.18 0.47 13.21
C ASN A 130 -21.05 0.65 11.95
N LEU A 131 -20.45 0.68 10.75
CA LEU A 131 -21.20 0.76 9.49
C LEU A 131 -22.08 -0.46 9.26
N VAL A 132 -21.61 -1.65 9.61
CA VAL A 132 -22.38 -2.88 9.51
C VAL A 132 -23.57 -2.85 10.49
N ILE A 133 -23.34 -2.47 11.76
CA ILE A 133 -24.40 -2.34 12.78
C ILE A 133 -25.43 -1.30 12.36
N ASP A 134 -25.00 -0.15 11.83
CA ASP A 134 -25.91 0.90 11.37
C ASP A 134 -26.73 0.49 10.14
N SER A 135 -26.19 -0.40 9.32
CA SER A 135 -26.90 -0.94 8.16
C SER A 135 -27.92 -2.05 8.49
N LEU A 136 -27.88 -2.59 9.71
CA LEU A 136 -28.84 -3.61 10.16
C LEU A 136 -30.23 -3.00 10.37
N PRO A 137 -31.31 -3.74 10.01
CA PRO A 137 -32.66 -3.34 10.36
C PRO A 137 -32.85 -3.19 11.85
N ASP A 138 -33.71 -2.25 12.27
CA ASP A 138 -33.90 -1.90 13.69
C ASP A 138 -34.31 -3.07 14.59
N PHE A 139 -34.91 -4.14 14.02
CA PHE A 139 -35.25 -5.36 14.76
C PHE A 139 -34.04 -6.28 15.05
N MET A 140 -32.86 -5.99 14.49
CA MET A 140 -31.61 -6.73 14.71
C MET A 140 -30.57 -5.95 15.51
N LYS A 141 -30.83 -4.69 15.82
CA LYS A 141 -30.04 -3.87 16.72
C LYS A 141 -30.52 -4.10 18.16
#